data_01dd43e5df79f8fba8b4119833772d8a
#
_entry.id   01dd43e5df79f8fba8b4119833772d8a
#
_cell.length_a   1.000
_cell.length_b   1.000
_cell.length_c   1.000
_cell.angle_alpha   90.00
_cell.angle_beta   90.00
_cell.angle_gamma   90.00
#
_symmetry.space_group_name_H-M   'P 1'
#
loop_
_entity.id
_entity.type
_entity.pdbx_description
1 polymer ?
#
loop_
_entity_poly.entity_id
_entity_poly.type
_entity_poly.pdbx_seq_one_letter_code
_entity_poly.pdbx_strand_id
1 'polypeptide(L)'
;MRHSSHLHLHFHTHHRAARYDVDMTKGSITKHLINFALPLMVGNLFQQLYNMVDTWVVGNYVSNEAFSAVGTVTPIINTLIGFFLGLSSGAGVVISQYYGAGREDKVRQAVHTSLVLTLLMGAVFTAAGIAMTPLMLRLMKTPAEVAPEQTTYLTIYFAGVMGLLLYNMGSGILRAVGDSRRPFYFLLVSAVLNTGLDLLFVLKFGMGVEGVAYATIIAQAVSAALTIWVLMRAAGCIRVELRALRMTWSVLRQIVSVGIPAALQMAITAFSNVFVQGYINYFGPDCMSGWTAYTKVDQLVILPVQSIAMAGTTFVGQNLGVGDTARAKKGVRTALYLSFAVTAVLLVPVLLLAPDLTAFFNSKAEVVSYGALLLRLLSPFYFFFCINQIYSAALRGAGNSQVPMWIMLGSFVVFRQIYLYIVANCVSNEIIPIAMSYPAGWFVCSVATLIYYRFCKFDSHRLVEDV
;
A
#
# COMPACT_ATOMS: atom_id res chain seq x y z
N MET A 1 4.49 -45.03 61.66
CA MET A 1 5.19 -44.32 60.60
C MET A 1 4.22 -44.03 59.48
N ARG A 2 3.66 -42.82 59.41
CA ARG A 2 2.71 -42.36 58.38
C ARG A 2 3.46 -41.41 57.49
N HIS A 3 3.67 -41.77 56.20
CA HIS A 3 4.12 -40.86 55.17
C HIS A 3 2.92 -40.08 54.63
N SER A 4 2.89 -38.77 54.84
CA SER A 4 1.98 -37.86 54.19
C SER A 4 2.67 -37.30 52.93
N SER A 5 2.23 -37.76 51.78
CA SER A 5 2.61 -37.18 50.48
C SER A 5 1.73 -35.97 50.20
N HIS A 6 2.30 -34.75 50.30
CA HIS A 6 1.66 -33.53 49.83
C HIS A 6 1.74 -33.48 48.30
N LEU A 7 0.59 -33.71 47.66
CA LEU A 7 0.38 -33.46 46.24
C LEU A 7 0.21 -31.94 46.04
N HIS A 8 1.27 -31.26 45.60
CA HIS A 8 1.15 -29.93 45.08
C HIS A 8 0.54 -29.98 43.68
N LEU A 9 -0.76 -29.73 43.58
CA LEU A 9 -1.47 -29.45 42.35
C LEU A 9 -1.03 -28.06 41.86
N HIS A 10 -0.04 -28.01 40.96
CA HIS A 10 0.21 -26.85 40.14
C HIS A 10 -0.91 -26.70 39.12
N PHE A 11 -1.88 -25.85 39.41
CA PHE A 11 -2.79 -25.30 38.40
C PHE A 11 -1.99 -24.38 37.48
N HIS A 12 -1.36 -24.94 36.46
CA HIS A 12 -0.96 -24.17 35.31
C HIS A 12 -2.24 -23.76 34.54
N THR A 13 -2.77 -22.60 34.85
CA THR A 13 -3.69 -21.91 33.96
C THR A 13 -2.89 -21.50 32.71
N HIS A 14 -2.76 -22.42 31.78
CA HIS A 14 -2.38 -22.07 30.42
C HIS A 14 -3.51 -21.21 29.84
N HIS A 15 -3.45 -19.89 30.03
CA HIS A 15 -4.05 -19.00 29.07
C HIS A 15 -3.42 -19.39 27.71
N ARG A 16 -4.15 -20.14 26.89
CA ARG A 16 -3.83 -20.33 25.49
C ARG A 16 -3.83 -18.94 24.88
N ALA A 17 -2.67 -18.30 24.85
CA ALA A 17 -2.46 -17.12 24.04
C ALA A 17 -2.83 -17.51 22.61
N ALA A 18 -3.82 -16.82 22.05
CA ALA A 18 -4.39 -17.20 20.77
C ALA A 18 -3.29 -17.12 19.71
N ARG A 19 -3.04 -18.24 19.05
CA ARG A 19 -2.10 -18.33 17.94
C ARG A 19 -2.77 -17.72 16.72
N TYR A 20 -2.23 -16.64 16.23
CA TYR A 20 -2.86 -15.80 15.19
C TYR A 20 -2.19 -15.93 13.82
N ASP A 21 -1.17 -16.74 13.77
CA ASP A 21 -0.35 -17.02 12.61
C ASP A 21 -1.02 -18.05 11.69
N VAL A 22 -0.94 -17.81 10.40
CA VAL A 22 -1.41 -18.72 9.36
C VAL A 22 -0.20 -19.26 8.61
N ASP A 23 0.04 -20.55 8.76
CA ASP A 23 1.07 -21.29 8.02
C ASP A 23 0.61 -21.53 6.58
N MET A 24 1.17 -20.77 5.64
CA MET A 24 0.89 -20.88 4.20
C MET A 24 1.76 -21.94 3.50
N THR A 25 2.64 -22.61 4.22
CA THR A 25 3.51 -23.65 3.65
C THR A 25 2.78 -24.97 3.41
N LYS A 26 1.58 -25.13 3.98
CA LYS A 26 0.76 -26.33 3.88
C LYS A 26 -0.66 -25.99 3.41
N GLY A 27 -1.37 -26.98 2.89
CA GLY A 27 -2.79 -26.85 2.50
C GLY A 27 -3.02 -26.22 1.14
N SER A 28 -4.24 -25.76 0.88
CA SER A 28 -4.66 -25.22 -0.42
C SER A 28 -4.11 -23.82 -0.69
N ILE A 29 -3.38 -23.68 -1.76
CA ILE A 29 -2.76 -22.41 -2.20
C ILE A 29 -3.85 -21.36 -2.48
N THR A 30 -4.87 -21.72 -3.26
CA THR A 30 -5.98 -20.84 -3.62
C THR A 30 -6.71 -20.31 -2.39
N LYS A 31 -6.99 -21.19 -1.43
CA LYS A 31 -7.68 -20.81 -0.18
C LYS A 31 -6.84 -19.82 0.64
N HIS A 32 -5.54 -20.04 0.73
CA HIS A 32 -4.63 -19.12 1.44
C HIS A 32 -4.61 -17.74 0.78
N LEU A 33 -4.47 -17.68 -0.55
CA LEU A 33 -4.42 -16.42 -1.29
C LEU A 33 -5.74 -15.65 -1.17
N ILE A 34 -6.89 -16.30 -1.32
CA ILE A 34 -8.20 -15.66 -1.21
C ILE A 34 -8.47 -15.19 0.22
N ASN A 35 -8.26 -16.04 1.21
CA ASN A 35 -8.52 -15.69 2.61
C ASN A 35 -7.63 -14.57 3.12
N PHE A 36 -6.45 -14.41 2.54
CA PHE A 36 -5.54 -13.30 2.86
C PHE A 36 -5.90 -12.04 2.07
N ALA A 37 -6.17 -12.15 0.77
CA ALA A 37 -6.42 -11.00 -0.10
C ALA A 37 -7.77 -10.32 0.19
N LEU A 38 -8.81 -11.09 0.52
CA LEU A 38 -10.17 -10.58 0.69
C LEU A 38 -10.30 -9.53 1.82
N PRO A 39 -9.78 -9.77 3.05
CA PRO A 39 -9.81 -8.73 4.08
C PRO A 39 -9.03 -7.48 3.70
N LEU A 40 -7.90 -7.62 3.01
CA LEU A 40 -7.11 -6.48 2.55
C LEU A 40 -7.86 -5.66 1.50
N MET A 41 -8.50 -6.33 0.54
CA MET A 41 -9.29 -5.68 -0.50
C MET A 41 -10.43 -4.87 0.12
N VAL A 42 -11.19 -5.48 1.04
CA VAL A 42 -12.30 -4.81 1.72
C VAL A 42 -11.79 -3.65 2.59
N GLY A 43 -10.69 -3.84 3.30
CA GLY A 43 -10.05 -2.77 4.09
C GLY A 43 -9.62 -1.57 3.25
N ASN A 44 -8.96 -1.83 2.12
CA ASN A 44 -8.54 -0.80 1.19
C ASN A 44 -9.75 -0.08 0.55
N LEU A 45 -10.85 -0.80 0.28
CA LEU A 45 -12.09 -0.21 -0.20
C LEU A 45 -12.67 0.76 0.84
N PHE A 46 -12.76 0.34 2.11
CA PHE A 46 -13.19 1.22 3.19
C PHE A 46 -12.28 2.44 3.35
N GLN A 47 -10.97 2.27 3.17
CA GLN A 47 -10.02 3.38 3.18
C GLN A 47 -10.31 4.40 2.08
N GLN A 48 -10.62 3.95 0.87
CA GLN A 48 -11.02 4.86 -0.21
C GLN A 48 -12.33 5.57 0.10
N LEU A 49 -13.30 4.86 0.67
CA LEU A 49 -14.59 5.46 1.04
C LEU A 49 -14.43 6.56 2.10
N TYR A 50 -13.65 6.32 3.16
CA TYR A 50 -13.48 7.36 4.17
C TYR A 50 -12.69 8.56 3.64
N ASN A 51 -11.68 8.37 2.79
CA ASN A 51 -11.00 9.49 2.14
C ASN A 51 -11.95 10.34 1.29
N MET A 52 -12.96 9.72 0.67
CA MET A 52 -14.01 10.45 -0.03
C MET A 52 -14.90 11.24 0.94
N VAL A 53 -15.22 10.67 2.10
CA VAL A 53 -16.01 11.36 3.14
C VAL A 53 -15.24 12.56 3.70
N ASP A 54 -13.97 12.41 4.03
CA ASP A 54 -13.11 13.51 4.49
C ASP A 54 -13.14 14.68 3.50
N THR A 55 -12.93 14.38 2.22
CA THR A 55 -12.95 15.38 1.15
C THR A 55 -14.34 16.05 1.03
N TRP A 56 -15.40 15.27 1.16
CA TRP A 56 -16.76 15.76 1.12
C TRP A 56 -17.10 16.68 2.31
N VAL A 57 -16.66 16.31 3.52
CA VAL A 57 -16.84 17.13 4.74
C VAL A 57 -16.14 18.47 4.58
N VAL A 58 -14.88 18.46 4.14
CA VAL A 58 -14.11 19.70 3.92
C VAL A 58 -14.75 20.58 2.88
N GLY A 59 -15.17 20.02 1.74
CA GLY A 59 -15.74 20.76 0.63
C GLY A 59 -17.11 21.38 0.92
N ASN A 60 -17.93 20.74 1.77
CA ASN A 60 -19.30 21.19 2.04
C ASN A 60 -19.47 22.00 3.33
N TYR A 61 -18.58 21.81 4.31
CA TYR A 61 -18.75 22.36 5.65
C TYR A 61 -17.59 23.22 6.15
N VAL A 62 -16.47 23.29 5.45
CA VAL A 62 -15.35 24.16 5.85
C VAL A 62 -15.23 25.36 4.90
N SER A 63 -14.45 25.28 3.85
CA SER A 63 -14.29 26.35 2.86
C SER A 63 -13.68 25.82 1.56
N ASN A 64 -13.76 26.61 0.48
CA ASN A 64 -13.09 26.28 -0.78
C ASN A 64 -11.56 26.32 -0.65
N GLU A 65 -11.03 27.21 0.19
CA GLU A 65 -9.61 27.31 0.49
C GLU A 65 -9.13 26.05 1.21
N ALA A 66 -9.87 25.57 2.22
CA ALA A 66 -9.59 24.33 2.93
C ALA A 66 -9.68 23.10 2.01
N PHE A 67 -10.68 23.05 1.14
CA PHE A 67 -10.82 21.99 0.15
C PHE A 67 -9.62 21.96 -0.81
N SER A 68 -9.22 23.12 -1.33
CA SER A 68 -8.03 23.26 -2.17
C SER A 68 -6.77 22.89 -1.41
N ALA A 69 -6.66 23.29 -0.15
CA ALA A 69 -5.51 22.98 0.69
C ALA A 69 -5.32 21.47 0.85
N VAL A 70 -6.35 20.74 1.25
CA VAL A 70 -6.30 19.28 1.43
C VAL A 70 -6.03 18.56 0.10
N GLY A 71 -6.68 18.99 -0.97
CA GLY A 71 -6.51 18.38 -2.30
C GLY A 71 -5.09 18.51 -2.85
N THR A 72 -4.47 19.66 -2.68
CA THR A 72 -3.13 19.93 -3.22
C THR A 72 -1.99 19.31 -2.40
N VAL A 73 -2.16 19.05 -1.11
CA VAL A 73 -1.16 18.36 -0.28
C VAL A 73 -1.27 16.83 -0.36
N THR A 74 -2.39 16.31 -0.83
CA THR A 74 -2.63 14.86 -0.96
C THR A 74 -1.52 14.10 -1.69
N PRO A 75 -0.94 14.58 -2.81
CA PRO A 75 0.18 13.90 -3.46
C PRO A 75 1.43 13.76 -2.58
N ILE A 76 1.73 14.75 -1.75
CA ILE A 76 2.86 14.68 -0.80
C ILE A 76 2.59 13.56 0.21
N ILE A 77 1.39 13.54 0.78
CA ILE A 77 0.97 12.56 1.77
C ILE A 77 0.99 11.14 1.18
N ASN A 78 0.47 10.96 -0.04
CA ASN A 78 0.45 9.67 -0.72
C ASN A 78 1.86 9.17 -1.06
N THR A 79 2.78 10.06 -1.43
CA THR A 79 4.19 9.70 -1.65
C THR A 79 4.83 9.19 -0.36
N LEU A 80 4.57 9.87 0.75
CA LEU A 80 5.06 9.48 2.06
C LEU A 80 4.49 8.11 2.49
N ILE A 81 3.18 7.94 2.37
CA ILE A 81 2.49 6.67 2.67
C ILE A 81 3.08 5.54 1.80
N GLY A 82 3.23 5.79 0.49
CA GLY A 82 3.80 4.82 -0.45
C GLY A 82 5.22 4.40 -0.06
N PHE A 83 6.06 5.36 0.32
CA PHE A 83 7.42 5.06 0.80
C PHE A 83 7.41 4.13 2.01
N PHE A 84 6.55 4.41 3.01
CA PHE A 84 6.46 3.57 4.21
C PHE A 84 5.81 2.21 3.96
N LEU A 85 4.85 2.13 3.07
CA LEU A 85 4.29 0.84 2.64
C LEU A 85 5.36 -0.04 2.00
N GLY A 86 6.24 0.54 1.18
CA GLY A 86 7.38 -0.18 0.60
C GLY A 86 8.36 -0.67 1.66
N LEU A 87 8.73 0.18 2.61
CA LEU A 87 9.63 -0.18 3.71
C LEU A 87 9.03 -1.26 4.61
N SER A 88 7.75 -1.13 4.96
CA SER A 88 6.99 -2.14 5.72
C SER A 88 6.88 -3.46 4.96
N SER A 89 6.73 -3.42 3.63
CA SER A 89 6.76 -4.61 2.79
C SER A 89 8.12 -5.33 2.87
N GLY A 90 9.22 -4.58 2.88
CA GLY A 90 10.57 -5.14 3.08
C GLY A 90 10.71 -5.88 4.41
N ALA A 91 10.27 -5.26 5.50
CA ALA A 91 10.23 -5.90 6.81
C ALA A 91 9.34 -7.16 6.79
N GLY A 92 8.17 -7.07 6.13
CA GLY A 92 7.26 -8.20 5.96
C GLY A 92 7.88 -9.37 5.22
N VAL A 93 8.68 -9.13 4.18
CA VAL A 93 9.40 -10.18 3.44
C VAL A 93 10.43 -10.87 4.34
N VAL A 94 11.25 -10.11 5.06
CA VAL A 94 12.26 -10.69 5.99
C VAL A 94 11.58 -11.56 7.05
N ILE A 95 10.51 -11.03 7.66
CA ILE A 95 9.76 -11.76 8.69
C ILE A 95 9.09 -13.01 8.09
N SER A 96 8.47 -12.93 6.92
CA SER A 96 7.77 -14.07 6.30
C SER A 96 8.73 -15.20 5.92
N GLN A 97 9.94 -14.90 5.44
CA GLN A 97 10.95 -15.91 5.13
C GLN A 97 11.48 -16.58 6.40
N TYR A 98 11.83 -15.82 7.45
CA TYR A 98 12.25 -16.39 8.73
C TYR A 98 11.13 -17.17 9.43
N TYR A 99 9.90 -16.70 9.32
CA TYR A 99 8.72 -17.40 9.85
C TYR A 99 8.51 -18.73 9.13
N GLY A 100 8.56 -18.75 7.80
CA GLY A 100 8.49 -20.00 7.02
C GLY A 100 9.61 -20.99 7.35
N ALA A 101 10.83 -20.48 7.60
CA ALA A 101 11.98 -21.28 8.01
C ALA A 101 11.91 -21.80 9.46
N GLY A 102 10.89 -21.41 10.24
CA GLY A 102 10.79 -21.77 11.66
C GLY A 102 11.83 -21.11 12.56
N ARG A 103 12.51 -20.05 12.09
CA ARG A 103 13.57 -19.34 12.82
C ARG A 103 12.95 -18.26 13.73
N GLU A 104 12.31 -18.70 14.81
CA GLU A 104 11.59 -17.80 15.74
C GLU A 104 12.48 -16.71 16.35
N ASP A 105 13.75 -17.02 16.62
CA ASP A 105 14.75 -16.09 17.10
C ASP A 105 14.95 -14.91 16.13
N LYS A 106 15.06 -15.21 14.84
CA LYS A 106 15.24 -14.23 13.78
C LYS A 106 13.97 -13.43 13.52
N VAL A 107 12.79 -14.06 13.58
CA VAL A 107 11.51 -13.36 13.50
C VAL A 107 11.40 -12.32 14.62
N ARG A 108 11.72 -12.70 15.88
CA ARG A 108 11.71 -11.77 17.01
C ARG A 108 12.68 -10.61 16.80
N GLN A 109 13.89 -10.88 16.33
CA GLN A 109 14.87 -9.82 16.01
C GLN A 109 14.34 -8.89 14.92
N ALA A 110 13.71 -9.44 13.86
CA ALA A 110 13.17 -8.65 12.76
C ALA A 110 11.98 -7.78 13.20
N VAL A 111 11.09 -8.30 14.04
CA VAL A 111 9.95 -7.53 14.61
C VAL A 111 10.47 -6.36 15.43
N HIS A 112 11.39 -6.59 16.37
CA HIS A 112 11.92 -5.51 17.22
C HIS A 112 12.74 -4.50 16.43
N THR A 113 13.59 -4.95 15.48
CA THR A 113 14.34 -4.05 14.59
C THR A 113 13.43 -3.18 13.74
N SER A 114 12.34 -3.76 13.20
CA SER A 114 11.36 -3.03 12.39
C SER A 114 10.65 -1.93 13.19
N LEU A 115 10.31 -2.21 14.44
CA LEU A 115 9.67 -1.21 15.31
C LEU A 115 10.63 -0.10 15.70
N VAL A 116 11.88 -0.42 16.06
CA VAL A 116 12.91 0.59 16.36
C VAL A 116 13.16 1.47 15.14
N LEU A 117 13.29 0.86 13.95
CA LEU A 117 13.42 1.60 12.68
C LEU A 117 12.24 2.54 12.47
N THR A 118 11.02 2.07 12.73
CA THR A 118 9.81 2.89 12.58
C THR A 118 9.79 4.07 13.55
N LEU A 119 10.17 3.87 14.80
CA LEU A 119 10.26 4.95 15.78
C LEU A 119 11.29 6.01 15.39
N LEU A 120 12.48 5.59 14.94
CA LEU A 120 13.52 6.50 14.48
C LEU A 120 13.08 7.27 13.22
N MET A 121 12.55 6.56 12.24
CA MET A 121 12.03 7.18 11.01
C MET A 121 10.88 8.13 11.32
N GLY A 122 9.97 7.76 12.20
CA GLY A 122 8.85 8.60 12.61
C GLY A 122 9.33 9.90 13.27
N ALA A 123 10.31 9.83 14.15
CA ALA A 123 10.90 11.02 14.76
C ALA A 123 11.56 11.94 13.72
N VAL A 124 12.32 11.35 12.77
CA VAL A 124 12.95 12.10 11.67
C VAL A 124 11.90 12.74 10.76
N PHE A 125 10.88 11.99 10.35
CA PHE A 125 9.82 12.52 9.47
C PHE A 125 8.94 13.56 10.15
N THR A 126 8.68 13.44 11.44
CA THR A 126 8.00 14.48 12.21
C THR A 126 8.81 15.77 12.20
N ALA A 127 10.07 15.71 12.60
CA ALA A 127 10.93 16.89 12.67
C ALA A 127 11.19 17.50 11.29
N ALA A 128 11.60 16.70 10.33
CA ALA A 128 11.88 17.14 8.96
C ALA A 128 10.62 17.63 8.24
N GLY A 129 9.50 16.93 8.38
CA GLY A 129 8.23 17.29 7.75
C GLY A 129 7.72 18.65 8.21
N ILE A 130 7.73 18.91 9.51
CA ILE A 130 7.34 20.21 10.08
C ILE A 130 8.31 21.30 9.63
N ALA A 131 9.61 21.06 9.72
CA ALA A 131 10.64 22.03 9.33
C ALA A 131 10.60 22.36 7.81
N MET A 132 10.30 21.37 6.97
CA MET A 132 10.29 21.51 5.51
C MET A 132 8.93 21.97 4.97
N THR A 133 7.87 22.02 5.74
CA THR A 133 6.54 22.46 5.28
C THR A 133 6.59 23.81 4.57
N PRO A 134 7.23 24.88 5.07
CA PRO A 134 7.30 26.17 4.37
C PRO A 134 8.02 26.06 3.02
N LEU A 135 9.08 25.25 2.94
CA LEU A 135 9.81 25.04 1.70
C LEU A 135 8.97 24.29 0.66
N MET A 136 8.26 23.24 1.09
CA MET A 136 7.36 22.46 0.22
C MET A 136 6.29 23.37 -0.40
N LEU A 137 5.66 24.23 0.40
CA LEU A 137 4.62 25.15 -0.08
C LEU A 137 5.16 26.20 -1.05
N ARG A 138 6.39 26.69 -0.84
CA ARG A 138 7.05 27.58 -1.78
C ARG A 138 7.35 26.90 -3.13
N LEU A 139 7.86 25.67 -3.09
CA LEU A 139 8.16 24.89 -4.30
C LEU A 139 6.89 24.56 -5.09
N MET A 140 5.77 24.35 -4.41
CA MET A 140 4.46 24.13 -5.03
C MET A 140 3.82 25.41 -5.57
N LYS A 141 4.44 26.60 -5.37
CA LYS A 141 3.89 27.91 -5.74
C LYS A 141 2.46 28.11 -5.22
N THR A 142 2.25 27.73 -3.96
CA THR A 142 0.94 27.82 -3.32
C THR A 142 0.45 29.26 -3.27
N PRO A 143 -0.82 29.53 -3.68
CA PRO A 143 -1.42 30.85 -3.54
C PRO A 143 -1.44 31.31 -2.08
N ALA A 144 -1.22 32.60 -1.85
CA ALA A 144 -1.15 33.17 -0.49
C ALA A 144 -2.45 32.96 0.32
N GLU A 145 -3.58 32.83 -0.35
CA GLU A 145 -4.90 32.61 0.25
C GLU A 145 -5.04 31.18 0.84
N VAL A 146 -4.40 30.20 0.23
CA VAL A 146 -4.49 28.77 0.59
C VAL A 146 -3.33 28.34 1.50
N ALA A 147 -2.22 29.06 1.48
CA ALA A 147 -0.99 28.73 2.21
C ALA A 147 -1.19 28.55 3.74
N PRO A 148 -1.98 29.35 4.46
CA PRO A 148 -2.23 29.16 5.89
C PRO A 148 -2.91 27.82 6.19
N GLU A 149 -3.93 27.45 5.42
CA GLU A 149 -4.66 26.20 5.57
C GLU A 149 -3.77 24.99 5.29
N GLN A 150 -2.97 25.05 4.23
CA GLN A 150 -1.99 24.00 3.92
C GLN A 150 -0.92 23.84 5.00
N THR A 151 -0.39 24.95 5.51
CA THR A 151 0.60 24.94 6.59
C THR A 151 0.03 24.29 7.84
N THR A 152 -1.18 24.65 8.24
CA THR A 152 -1.87 24.08 9.39
C THR A 152 -2.09 22.60 9.21
N TYR A 153 -2.64 22.18 8.07
CA TYR A 153 -2.93 20.78 7.78
C TYR A 153 -1.66 19.91 7.79
N LEU A 154 -0.62 20.32 7.05
CA LEU A 154 0.63 19.57 6.96
C LEU A 154 1.36 19.52 8.31
N THR A 155 1.40 20.61 9.06
CA THR A 155 2.07 20.65 10.36
C THR A 155 1.42 19.66 11.33
N ILE A 156 0.09 19.64 11.43
CA ILE A 156 -0.65 18.69 12.25
C ILE A 156 -0.43 17.27 11.76
N TYR A 157 -0.52 17.04 10.45
CA TYR A 157 -0.34 15.72 9.85
C TYR A 157 1.05 15.15 10.16
N PHE A 158 2.12 15.92 9.96
CA PHE A 158 3.48 15.50 10.29
C PHE A 158 3.71 15.32 11.79
N ALA A 159 3.06 16.12 12.64
CA ALA A 159 3.11 15.92 14.09
C ALA A 159 2.55 14.57 14.52
N GLY A 160 1.54 14.06 13.82
CA GLY A 160 0.89 12.78 14.07
C GLY A 160 1.33 11.61 13.20
N VAL A 161 2.33 11.78 12.33
CA VAL A 161 2.73 10.77 11.35
C VAL A 161 3.21 9.46 11.99
N MET A 162 3.70 9.49 13.22
CA MET A 162 4.14 8.30 13.96
C MET A 162 3.04 7.24 14.05
N GLY A 163 1.78 7.64 14.24
CA GLY A 163 0.64 6.73 14.29
C GLY A 163 0.48 5.96 12.96
N LEU A 164 0.54 6.68 11.84
CA LEU A 164 0.50 6.07 10.51
C LEU A 164 1.63 5.05 10.31
N LEU A 165 2.85 5.42 10.68
CA LEU A 165 4.02 4.56 10.49
C LEU A 165 3.94 3.30 11.33
N LEU A 166 3.58 3.42 12.61
CA LEU A 166 3.43 2.28 13.52
C LEU A 166 2.30 1.34 13.06
N TYR A 167 1.17 1.89 12.59
CA TYR A 167 0.10 1.07 12.02
C TYR A 167 0.58 0.31 10.79
N ASN A 168 1.24 0.97 9.83
CA ASN A 168 1.71 0.32 8.60
C ASN A 168 2.76 -0.75 8.88
N MET A 169 3.73 -0.48 9.76
CA MET A 169 4.75 -1.46 10.13
C MET A 169 4.15 -2.63 10.91
N GLY A 170 3.33 -2.37 11.91
CA GLY A 170 2.67 -3.42 12.68
C GLY A 170 1.73 -4.29 11.85
N SER A 171 0.99 -3.68 10.92
CA SER A 171 0.19 -4.39 9.93
C SER A 171 1.05 -5.24 9.00
N GLY A 172 2.24 -4.75 8.59
CA GLY A 172 3.22 -5.50 7.82
C GLY A 172 3.71 -6.74 8.56
N ILE A 173 4.00 -6.61 9.86
CA ILE A 173 4.41 -7.72 10.74
C ILE A 173 3.30 -8.78 10.82
N LEU A 174 2.05 -8.38 11.06
CA LEU A 174 0.91 -9.30 11.12
C LEU A 174 0.68 -10.00 9.77
N ARG A 175 0.74 -9.28 8.67
CA ARG A 175 0.63 -9.86 7.32
C ARG A 175 1.75 -10.85 7.01
N ALA A 176 2.96 -10.61 7.48
CA ALA A 176 4.10 -11.51 7.24
C ALA A 176 3.90 -12.91 7.81
N VAL A 177 3.15 -13.03 8.91
CA VAL A 177 2.77 -14.33 9.50
C VAL A 177 1.38 -14.81 9.04
N GLY A 178 0.84 -14.22 7.98
CA GLY A 178 -0.40 -14.66 7.34
C GLY A 178 -1.69 -14.04 7.91
N ASP A 179 -1.61 -13.15 8.90
CA ASP A 179 -2.78 -12.49 9.47
C ASP A 179 -3.09 -11.17 8.73
N SER A 180 -4.04 -11.20 7.83
CA SER A 180 -4.57 -10.02 7.14
C SER A 180 -5.88 -9.48 7.78
N ARG A 181 -6.52 -10.25 8.67
CA ARG A 181 -7.83 -9.90 9.23
C ARG A 181 -7.74 -8.79 10.26
N ARG A 182 -6.73 -8.84 11.13
CA ARG A 182 -6.58 -7.82 12.18
C ARG A 182 -6.20 -6.46 11.63
N PRO A 183 -5.22 -6.33 10.72
CA PRO A 183 -5.00 -5.07 10.02
C PRO A 183 -6.27 -4.50 9.42
N PHE A 184 -7.13 -5.34 8.83
CA PHE A 184 -8.44 -4.93 8.34
C PHE A 184 -9.35 -4.38 9.42
N TYR A 185 -9.50 -5.09 10.55
CA TYR A 185 -10.35 -4.60 11.66
C TYR A 185 -9.85 -3.28 12.23
N PHE A 186 -8.54 -3.10 12.37
CA PHE A 186 -7.98 -1.85 12.88
C PHE A 186 -8.17 -0.70 11.89
N LEU A 187 -8.07 -0.98 10.60
CA LEU A 187 -8.37 -0.01 9.56
C LEU A 187 -9.86 0.39 9.57
N LEU A 188 -10.75 -0.57 9.76
CA LEU A 188 -12.19 -0.31 9.85
C LEU A 188 -12.52 0.58 11.07
N VAL A 189 -11.96 0.27 12.24
CA VAL A 189 -12.10 1.09 13.45
C VAL A 189 -11.57 2.50 13.19
N SER A 190 -10.41 2.63 12.57
CA SER A 190 -9.81 3.92 12.21
C SER A 190 -10.72 4.71 11.26
N ALA A 191 -11.27 4.08 10.22
CA ALA A 191 -12.14 4.73 9.26
C ALA A 191 -13.44 5.25 9.90
N VAL A 192 -14.08 4.45 10.73
CA VAL A 192 -15.29 4.85 11.46
C VAL A 192 -14.99 5.99 12.43
N LEU A 193 -13.89 5.89 13.18
CA LEU A 193 -13.48 6.91 14.12
C LEU A 193 -13.11 8.23 13.42
N ASN A 194 -12.36 8.16 12.33
CA ASN A 194 -11.99 9.33 11.54
C ASN A 194 -13.24 10.06 11.03
N THR A 195 -14.16 9.36 10.37
CA THR A 195 -15.43 9.94 9.90
C THR A 195 -16.25 10.56 11.04
N GLY A 196 -16.36 9.87 12.17
CA GLY A 196 -17.08 10.39 13.35
C GLY A 196 -16.43 11.65 13.93
N LEU A 197 -15.10 11.68 14.03
CA LEU A 197 -14.35 12.83 14.51
C LEU A 197 -14.37 14.01 13.53
N ASP A 198 -14.32 13.78 12.22
CA ASP A 198 -14.49 14.83 11.22
C ASP A 198 -15.81 15.54 11.40
N LEU A 199 -16.90 14.78 11.48
CA LEU A 199 -18.24 15.35 11.69
C LEU A 199 -18.32 16.08 13.05
N LEU A 200 -17.77 15.53 14.11
CA LEU A 200 -17.77 16.14 15.42
C LEU A 200 -16.99 17.46 15.43
N PHE A 201 -15.76 17.45 14.93
CA PHE A 201 -14.86 18.61 15.00
C PHE A 201 -15.31 19.72 14.06
N VAL A 202 -15.74 19.38 12.84
CA VAL A 202 -16.15 20.37 11.84
C VAL A 202 -17.56 20.88 12.14
N LEU A 203 -18.56 19.99 12.32
CA LEU A 203 -19.96 20.40 12.44
C LEU A 203 -20.32 20.91 13.85
N LYS A 204 -19.80 20.27 14.90
CA LYS A 204 -20.20 20.61 16.28
C LYS A 204 -19.25 21.60 16.94
N PHE A 205 -17.95 21.48 16.71
CA PHE A 205 -16.94 22.36 17.31
C PHE A 205 -16.57 23.53 16.40
N GLY A 206 -17.03 23.53 15.15
CA GLY A 206 -16.78 24.62 14.21
C GLY A 206 -15.29 24.74 13.81
N MET A 207 -14.53 23.65 13.92
CA MET A 207 -13.12 23.63 13.51
C MET A 207 -13.02 23.64 11.99
N GLY A 208 -11.97 24.28 11.47
CA GLY A 208 -11.67 24.31 10.05
C GLY A 208 -10.88 23.07 9.60
N VAL A 209 -9.89 23.30 8.75
CA VAL A 209 -9.00 22.25 8.22
C VAL A 209 -8.21 21.52 9.34
N GLU A 210 -7.94 22.23 10.43
CA GLU A 210 -7.30 21.66 11.62
C GLU A 210 -8.15 20.54 12.25
N GLY A 211 -9.47 20.66 12.24
CA GLY A 211 -10.37 19.62 12.75
C GLY A 211 -10.23 18.30 11.99
N VAL A 212 -10.19 18.36 10.66
CA VAL A 212 -9.99 17.19 9.81
C VAL A 212 -8.59 16.60 9.99
N ALA A 213 -7.56 17.45 10.12
CA ALA A 213 -6.20 16.98 10.38
C ALA A 213 -6.09 16.26 11.72
N TYR A 214 -6.67 16.81 12.79
CA TYR A 214 -6.72 16.15 14.10
C TYR A 214 -7.51 14.85 14.07
N ALA A 215 -8.66 14.80 13.40
CA ALA A 215 -9.44 13.59 13.25
C ALA A 215 -8.62 12.47 12.60
N THR A 216 -7.88 12.78 11.55
CA THR A 216 -7.02 11.85 10.83
C THR A 216 -5.92 11.30 11.73
N ILE A 217 -5.15 12.15 12.41
CA ILE A 217 -4.04 11.68 13.26
C ILE A 217 -4.51 10.93 14.50
N ILE A 218 -5.65 11.29 15.08
CA ILE A 218 -6.24 10.56 16.22
C ILE A 218 -6.66 9.16 15.76
N ALA A 219 -7.35 9.04 14.63
CA ALA A 219 -7.77 7.77 14.08
C ALA A 219 -6.56 6.86 13.76
N GLN A 220 -5.51 7.42 13.19
CA GLN A 220 -4.25 6.71 12.93
C GLN A 220 -3.55 6.28 14.22
N ALA A 221 -3.53 7.14 15.24
CA ALA A 221 -2.96 6.81 16.55
C ALA A 221 -3.72 5.66 17.25
N VAL A 222 -5.05 5.64 17.14
CA VAL A 222 -5.87 4.55 17.69
C VAL A 222 -5.58 3.24 16.97
N SER A 223 -5.53 3.22 15.64
CA SER A 223 -5.19 2.02 14.88
C SER A 223 -3.77 1.52 15.18
N ALA A 224 -2.81 2.43 15.37
CA ALA A 224 -1.46 2.10 15.80
C ALA A 224 -1.45 1.48 17.21
N ALA A 225 -2.16 2.09 18.16
CA ALA A 225 -2.26 1.58 19.53
C ALA A 225 -2.88 0.18 19.56
N LEU A 226 -3.95 -0.07 18.79
CA LEU A 226 -4.57 -1.40 18.67
C LEU A 226 -3.60 -2.42 18.06
N THR A 227 -2.86 -2.02 17.04
CA THR A 227 -1.88 -2.89 16.37
C THR A 227 -0.75 -3.27 17.33
N ILE A 228 -0.17 -2.31 18.02
CA ILE A 228 0.91 -2.54 19.00
C ILE A 228 0.39 -3.36 20.19
N TRP A 229 -0.79 -3.05 20.69
CA TRP A 229 -1.41 -3.81 21.79
C TRP A 229 -1.59 -5.29 21.43
N VAL A 230 -2.03 -5.59 20.21
CA VAL A 230 -2.17 -6.98 19.74
C VAL A 230 -0.81 -7.64 19.62
N LEU A 231 0.21 -6.95 19.08
CA LEU A 231 1.57 -7.48 18.99
C LEU A 231 2.18 -7.74 20.37
N MET A 232 1.92 -6.90 21.37
CA MET A 232 2.37 -7.11 22.74
C MET A 232 1.69 -8.32 23.42
N ARG A 233 0.45 -8.63 23.02
CA ARG A 233 -0.32 -9.78 23.54
C ARG A 233 -0.24 -11.01 22.67
N ALA A 234 0.44 -10.94 21.53
CA ALA A 234 0.60 -12.07 20.63
C ALA A 234 1.33 -13.22 21.33
N ALA A 235 0.97 -14.43 20.95
CA ALA A 235 1.73 -15.62 21.29
C ALA A 235 2.84 -15.85 20.27
N GLY A 236 3.96 -16.41 20.73
CA GLY A 236 5.02 -16.86 19.84
C GLY A 236 6.02 -15.77 19.42
N CYS A 237 6.57 -15.94 18.23
CA CYS A 237 7.76 -15.20 17.77
C CYS A 237 7.51 -13.73 17.42
N ILE A 238 6.26 -13.33 17.14
CA ILE A 238 5.92 -11.94 16.80
C ILE A 238 5.62 -11.05 18.01
N ARG A 239 5.66 -11.62 19.22
CA ARG A 239 5.41 -10.87 20.43
C ARG A 239 6.40 -9.73 20.61
N VAL A 240 5.85 -8.53 20.81
CA VAL A 240 6.63 -7.33 21.10
C VAL A 240 6.80 -7.16 22.59
N GLU A 241 8.04 -7.05 23.02
CA GLU A 241 8.44 -6.75 24.41
C GLU A 241 9.17 -5.41 24.40
N LEU A 242 8.55 -4.38 24.99
CA LEU A 242 9.11 -3.01 24.98
C LEU A 242 10.52 -2.93 25.58
N ARG A 243 10.83 -3.79 26.56
CA ARG A 243 12.15 -3.85 27.20
C ARG A 243 13.20 -4.54 26.32
N ALA A 244 12.78 -5.32 25.32
CA ALA A 244 13.64 -6.02 24.39
C ALA A 244 13.81 -5.28 23.05
N LEU A 245 13.27 -4.08 22.93
CA LEU A 245 13.44 -3.26 21.74
C LEU A 245 14.91 -2.94 21.52
N ARG A 246 15.45 -3.51 20.45
CA ARG A 246 16.84 -3.27 20.01
C ARG A 246 16.93 -3.44 18.51
N MET A 247 17.87 -2.74 17.91
CA MET A 247 18.18 -2.86 16.50
C MET A 247 19.26 -3.90 16.28
N THR A 248 18.96 -4.93 15.49
CA THR A 248 19.92 -5.95 15.07
C THR A 248 20.43 -5.58 13.68
N TRP A 249 21.72 -5.20 13.57
CA TRP A 249 22.28 -4.61 12.37
C TRP A 249 22.19 -5.52 11.12
N SER A 250 22.44 -6.81 11.28
CA SER A 250 22.32 -7.79 10.19
C SER A 250 20.90 -7.86 9.63
N VAL A 251 19.90 -7.86 10.51
CA VAL A 251 18.48 -7.89 10.13
C VAL A 251 18.03 -6.55 9.54
N LEU A 252 18.49 -5.43 10.10
CA LEU A 252 18.22 -4.11 9.53
C LEU A 252 18.73 -4.02 8.10
N ARG A 253 19.93 -4.50 7.82
CA ARG A 253 20.49 -4.52 6.46
C ARG A 253 19.61 -5.30 5.49
N GLN A 254 19.04 -6.44 5.90
CA GLN A 254 18.10 -7.21 5.09
C GLN A 254 16.79 -6.44 4.85
N ILE A 255 16.22 -5.83 5.90
CA ILE A 255 14.99 -5.02 5.80
C ILE A 255 15.19 -3.86 4.82
N VAL A 256 16.30 -3.14 4.94
CA VAL A 256 16.62 -2.00 4.08
C VAL A 256 16.90 -2.44 2.64
N SER A 257 17.61 -3.55 2.43
CA SER A 257 17.92 -4.06 1.09
C SER A 257 16.68 -4.45 0.27
N VAL A 258 15.62 -4.89 0.92
CA VAL A 258 14.33 -5.22 0.30
C VAL A 258 13.37 -4.04 0.33
N GLY A 259 13.33 -3.31 1.43
CA GLY A 259 12.35 -2.26 1.69
C GLY A 259 12.63 -0.96 0.95
N ILE A 260 13.87 -0.50 0.87
CA ILE A 260 14.19 0.76 0.16
C ILE A 260 13.91 0.66 -1.35
N PRO A 261 14.33 -0.40 -2.06
CA PRO A 261 13.92 -0.53 -3.47
C PRO A 261 12.41 -0.61 -3.66
N ALA A 262 11.69 -1.30 -2.77
CA ALA A 262 10.23 -1.34 -2.82
C ALA A 262 9.60 0.04 -2.57
N ALA A 263 10.14 0.81 -1.62
CA ALA A 263 9.71 2.17 -1.34
C ALA A 263 9.95 3.13 -2.53
N LEU A 264 11.14 3.06 -3.11
CA LEU A 264 11.48 3.84 -4.31
C LEU A 264 10.62 3.47 -5.50
N GLN A 265 10.31 2.19 -5.70
CA GLN A 265 9.40 1.73 -6.74
C GLN A 265 8.02 2.39 -6.65
N MET A 266 7.45 2.50 -5.46
CA MET A 266 6.16 3.17 -5.25
C MET A 266 6.25 4.68 -5.50
N ALA A 267 7.28 5.34 -5.01
CA ALA A 267 7.50 6.77 -5.21
C ALA A 267 7.73 7.12 -6.69
N ILE A 268 8.54 6.35 -7.39
CA ILE A 268 8.86 6.54 -8.81
C ILE A 268 7.60 6.39 -9.67
N THR A 269 6.77 5.41 -9.39
CA THR A 269 5.51 5.21 -10.13
C THR A 269 4.57 6.40 -9.96
N ALA A 270 4.41 6.89 -8.72
CA ALA A 270 3.60 8.07 -8.44
C ALA A 270 4.15 9.31 -9.17
N PHE A 271 5.45 9.53 -9.10
CA PHE A 271 6.12 10.65 -9.78
C PHE A 271 5.95 10.62 -11.31
N SER A 272 6.08 9.43 -11.92
CA SER A 272 5.88 9.27 -13.36
C SER A 272 4.46 9.64 -13.81
N ASN A 273 3.46 9.39 -12.99
CA ASN A 273 2.07 9.75 -13.30
C ASN A 273 1.85 11.27 -13.34
N VAL A 274 2.63 12.05 -12.59
CA VAL A 274 2.57 13.52 -12.63
C VAL A 274 2.93 14.05 -14.02
N PHE A 275 3.93 13.47 -14.68
CA PHE A 275 4.29 13.88 -16.05
C PHE A 275 3.19 13.58 -17.05
N VAL A 276 2.56 12.40 -16.93
CA VAL A 276 1.43 12.04 -17.80
C VAL A 276 0.27 13.03 -17.64
N GLN A 277 0.00 13.46 -16.41
CA GLN A 277 -1.02 14.46 -16.12
C GLN A 277 -0.75 15.77 -16.89
N GLY A 278 0.51 16.16 -17.03
CA GLY A 278 0.88 17.34 -17.82
C GLY A 278 0.44 17.26 -19.29
N TYR A 279 0.57 16.07 -19.91
CA TYR A 279 0.08 15.84 -21.27
C TYR A 279 -1.45 15.82 -21.35
N ILE A 280 -2.12 15.24 -20.35
CA ILE A 280 -3.59 15.23 -20.29
C ILE A 280 -4.17 16.64 -20.13
N ASN A 281 -3.51 17.50 -19.35
CA ASN A 281 -3.94 18.88 -19.10
C ASN A 281 -3.97 19.71 -20.39
N TYR A 282 -3.18 19.37 -21.39
CA TYR A 282 -3.18 20.02 -22.71
C TYR A 282 -4.54 19.98 -23.41
N PHE A 283 -5.35 18.93 -23.16
CA PHE A 283 -6.65 18.74 -23.81
C PHE A 283 -7.79 19.51 -23.14
N GLY A 284 -7.51 20.28 -22.11
CA GLY A 284 -8.48 21.17 -21.46
C GLY A 284 -9.26 20.54 -20.31
N PRO A 285 -10.13 21.37 -19.68
CA PRO A 285 -10.78 21.03 -18.41
C PRO A 285 -11.69 19.80 -18.48
N ASP A 286 -12.40 19.60 -19.59
CA ASP A 286 -13.33 18.48 -19.74
C ASP A 286 -12.59 17.14 -19.85
N CYS A 287 -11.47 17.11 -20.56
CA CYS A 287 -10.58 15.95 -20.62
C CYS A 287 -9.93 15.66 -19.25
N MET A 288 -9.48 16.70 -18.56
CA MET A 288 -8.93 16.57 -17.20
C MET A 288 -9.95 15.96 -16.22
N SER A 289 -11.21 16.41 -16.30
CA SER A 289 -12.30 15.88 -15.47
C SER A 289 -12.65 14.44 -15.86
N GLY A 290 -12.67 14.12 -17.15
CA GLY A 290 -12.85 12.74 -17.64
C GLY A 290 -11.71 11.81 -17.21
N TRP A 291 -10.47 12.28 -17.25
CA TRP A 291 -9.30 11.57 -16.72
C TRP A 291 -9.42 11.32 -15.22
N THR A 292 -9.88 12.31 -14.46
CA THR A 292 -10.11 12.17 -13.01
C THR A 292 -11.16 11.11 -12.72
N ALA A 293 -12.28 11.11 -13.44
CA ALA A 293 -13.32 10.09 -13.31
C ALA A 293 -12.78 8.70 -13.66
N TYR A 294 -12.03 8.58 -14.77
CA TYR A 294 -11.35 7.35 -15.15
C TYR A 294 -10.45 6.84 -14.00
N THR A 295 -9.58 7.69 -13.45
CA THR A 295 -8.63 7.28 -12.40
C THR A 295 -9.33 6.84 -11.11
N LYS A 296 -10.48 7.39 -10.78
CA LYS A 296 -11.28 6.93 -9.62
C LYS A 296 -11.84 5.52 -9.83
N VAL A 297 -12.35 5.23 -11.01
CA VAL A 297 -12.82 3.88 -11.37
C VAL A 297 -11.63 2.91 -11.43
N ASP A 298 -10.53 3.31 -12.08
CA ASP A 298 -9.29 2.54 -12.20
C ASP A 298 -8.78 2.07 -10.83
N GLN A 299 -8.70 2.99 -9.85
CA GLN A 299 -8.28 2.67 -8.50
C GLN A 299 -9.11 1.56 -7.85
N LEU A 300 -10.43 1.56 -8.07
CA LEU A 300 -11.31 0.50 -7.53
C LEU A 300 -11.08 -0.84 -8.23
N VAL A 301 -10.87 -0.83 -9.54
CA VAL A 301 -10.68 -2.05 -10.34
C VAL A 301 -9.35 -2.72 -10.06
N ILE A 302 -8.30 -1.98 -9.77
CA ILE A 302 -6.98 -2.53 -9.50
C ILE A 302 -6.79 -3.01 -8.04
N LEU A 303 -7.65 -2.61 -7.09
CA LEU A 303 -7.56 -3.02 -5.68
C LEU A 303 -7.48 -4.53 -5.44
N PRO A 304 -8.32 -5.37 -6.10
CA PRO A 304 -8.22 -6.82 -5.93
C PRO A 304 -6.87 -7.38 -6.38
N VAL A 305 -6.35 -6.88 -7.50
CA VAL A 305 -5.04 -7.32 -8.05
C VAL A 305 -3.92 -6.98 -7.07
N GLN A 306 -3.91 -5.77 -6.52
CA GLN A 306 -2.93 -5.35 -5.51
C GLN A 306 -3.02 -6.20 -4.23
N SER A 307 -4.24 -6.54 -3.81
CA SER A 307 -4.46 -7.38 -2.62
C SER A 307 -3.97 -8.82 -2.84
N ILE A 308 -4.22 -9.38 -4.03
CA ILE A 308 -3.70 -10.70 -4.42
C ILE A 308 -2.17 -10.67 -4.53
N ALA A 309 -1.59 -9.62 -5.09
CA ALA A 309 -0.14 -9.43 -5.17
C ALA A 309 0.51 -9.40 -3.77
N MET A 310 -0.10 -8.70 -2.82
CA MET A 310 0.36 -8.67 -1.43
C MET A 310 0.28 -10.05 -0.77
N ALA A 311 -0.82 -10.80 -1.00
CA ALA A 311 -0.94 -12.19 -0.57
C ALA A 311 0.15 -13.07 -1.18
N GLY A 312 0.45 -12.87 -2.47
CA GLY A 312 1.52 -13.55 -3.19
C GLY A 312 2.91 -13.29 -2.59
N THR A 313 3.20 -12.05 -2.19
CA THR A 313 4.47 -11.69 -1.53
C THR A 313 4.67 -12.50 -0.24
N THR A 314 3.67 -12.53 0.63
CA THR A 314 3.73 -13.29 1.90
C THR A 314 3.79 -14.79 1.65
N PHE A 315 2.99 -15.31 0.73
CA PHE A 315 2.98 -16.73 0.36
C PHE A 315 4.35 -17.19 -0.15
N VAL A 316 4.94 -16.44 -1.07
CA VAL A 316 6.28 -16.73 -1.62
C VAL A 316 7.33 -16.64 -0.52
N GLY A 317 7.30 -15.61 0.32
CA GLY A 317 8.23 -15.43 1.43
C GLY A 317 8.23 -16.64 2.38
N GLN A 318 7.06 -17.08 2.85
CA GLN A 318 6.96 -18.23 3.76
C GLN A 318 7.43 -19.54 3.10
N ASN A 319 7.03 -19.80 1.84
CA ASN A 319 7.41 -21.03 1.15
C ASN A 319 8.90 -21.08 0.79
N LEU A 320 9.51 -19.96 0.39
CA LEU A 320 10.97 -19.90 0.20
C LEU A 320 11.72 -19.97 1.53
N GLY A 321 11.14 -19.47 2.62
CA GLY A 321 11.69 -19.66 3.96
C GLY A 321 11.91 -21.12 4.30
N VAL A 322 10.92 -21.97 4.02
CA VAL A 322 11.01 -23.45 4.18
C VAL A 322 11.92 -24.10 3.12
N GLY A 323 12.23 -23.41 2.01
CA GLY A 323 12.96 -23.97 0.89
C GLY A 323 12.09 -24.63 -0.19
N ASP A 324 10.75 -24.51 -0.11
CA ASP A 324 9.85 -25.08 -1.12
C ASP A 324 9.65 -24.11 -2.29
N THR A 325 10.65 -24.02 -3.14
CA THR A 325 10.63 -23.20 -4.36
C THR A 325 9.54 -23.64 -5.34
N ALA A 326 9.23 -24.94 -5.40
CA ALA A 326 8.22 -25.48 -6.30
C ALA A 326 6.82 -24.97 -5.90
N ARG A 327 6.49 -25.04 -4.61
CA ARG A 327 5.24 -24.53 -4.07
C ARG A 327 5.16 -22.99 -4.20
N ALA A 328 6.24 -22.27 -3.96
CA ALA A 328 6.30 -20.83 -4.16
C ALA A 328 5.95 -20.44 -5.61
N LYS A 329 6.56 -21.09 -6.61
CA LYS A 329 6.24 -20.87 -8.05
C LYS A 329 4.80 -21.23 -8.40
N LYS A 330 4.27 -22.31 -7.81
CA LYS A 330 2.86 -22.68 -7.99
C LYS A 330 1.93 -21.62 -7.42
N GLY A 331 2.29 -21.03 -6.26
CA GLY A 331 1.56 -19.89 -5.68
C GLY A 331 1.53 -18.67 -6.57
N VAL A 332 2.66 -18.31 -7.19
CA VAL A 332 2.74 -17.21 -8.16
C VAL A 332 1.80 -17.44 -9.35
N ARG A 333 1.80 -18.65 -9.91
CA ARG A 333 0.90 -19.01 -11.01
C ARG A 333 -0.57 -18.93 -10.59
N THR A 334 -0.91 -19.45 -9.42
CA THR A 334 -2.27 -19.37 -8.87
C THR A 334 -2.70 -17.92 -8.63
N ALA A 335 -1.84 -17.09 -8.07
CA ALA A 335 -2.11 -15.67 -7.87
C ALA A 335 -2.35 -14.94 -9.20
N LEU A 336 -1.59 -15.28 -10.26
CA LEU A 336 -1.79 -14.71 -11.59
C LEU A 336 -3.15 -15.10 -12.17
N TYR A 337 -3.54 -16.37 -12.09
CA TYR A 337 -4.83 -16.83 -12.60
C TYR A 337 -6.00 -16.22 -11.81
N LEU A 338 -5.88 -16.10 -10.49
CA LEU A 338 -6.88 -15.38 -9.67
C LEU A 338 -7.00 -13.92 -10.08
N SER A 339 -5.88 -13.25 -10.31
CA SER A 339 -5.88 -11.85 -10.76
C SER A 339 -6.53 -11.69 -12.14
N PHE A 340 -6.23 -12.60 -13.08
CA PHE A 340 -6.88 -12.61 -14.39
C PHE A 340 -8.38 -12.87 -14.30
N ALA A 341 -8.81 -13.82 -13.47
CA ALA A 341 -10.22 -14.13 -13.29
C ALA A 341 -11.00 -12.95 -12.70
N VAL A 342 -10.47 -12.32 -11.65
CA VAL A 342 -11.10 -11.15 -11.02
C VAL A 342 -11.12 -9.96 -12.00
N THR A 343 -10.04 -9.71 -12.71
CA THR A 343 -9.97 -8.65 -13.72
C THR A 343 -10.97 -8.89 -14.85
N ALA A 344 -11.08 -10.11 -15.37
CA ALA A 344 -12.05 -10.44 -16.40
C ALA A 344 -13.50 -10.21 -15.95
N VAL A 345 -13.83 -10.59 -14.70
CA VAL A 345 -15.15 -10.35 -14.11
C VAL A 345 -15.46 -8.86 -13.94
N LEU A 346 -14.49 -8.08 -13.46
CA LEU A 346 -14.66 -6.63 -13.27
C LEU A 346 -14.65 -5.84 -14.58
N LEU A 347 -13.96 -6.35 -15.60
CA LEU A 347 -13.87 -5.70 -16.90
C LEU A 347 -15.22 -5.63 -17.61
N VAL A 348 -16.09 -6.63 -17.44
CA VAL A 348 -17.42 -6.67 -18.08
C VAL A 348 -18.27 -5.45 -17.67
N PRO A 349 -18.55 -5.20 -16.38
CA PRO A 349 -19.33 -4.00 -16.00
C PRO A 349 -18.60 -2.70 -16.33
N VAL A 350 -17.27 -2.64 -16.25
CA VAL A 350 -16.51 -1.43 -16.58
C VAL A 350 -16.68 -1.06 -18.06
N LEU A 351 -16.62 -2.03 -18.98
CA LEU A 351 -16.78 -1.78 -20.41
C LEU A 351 -18.25 -1.46 -20.78
N LEU A 352 -19.21 -2.16 -20.17
CA LEU A 352 -20.64 -1.95 -20.46
C LEU A 352 -21.17 -0.66 -19.87
N LEU A 353 -20.80 -0.34 -18.62
CA LEU A 353 -21.29 0.79 -17.85
C LEU A 353 -20.33 1.98 -17.83
N ALA A 354 -19.34 2.03 -18.73
CA ALA A 354 -18.33 3.09 -18.74
C ALA A 354 -18.93 4.52 -18.71
N PRO A 355 -19.97 4.85 -19.49
CA PRO A 355 -20.62 6.16 -19.40
C PRO A 355 -21.27 6.41 -18.04
N ASP A 356 -21.99 5.42 -17.49
CA ASP A 356 -22.67 5.54 -16.20
C ASP A 356 -21.69 5.68 -15.04
N LEU A 357 -20.60 4.92 -15.07
CA LEU A 357 -19.51 5.01 -14.08
C LEU A 357 -18.84 6.39 -14.10
N THR A 358 -18.64 6.95 -15.29
CA THR A 358 -18.09 8.29 -15.42
C THR A 358 -19.11 9.34 -14.98
N ALA A 359 -20.38 9.20 -15.39
CA ALA A 359 -21.45 10.13 -15.04
C ALA A 359 -21.73 10.19 -13.54
N PHE A 360 -21.45 9.12 -12.80
CA PHE A 360 -21.51 9.10 -11.34
C PHE A 360 -20.60 10.18 -10.70
N PHE A 361 -19.42 10.43 -11.29
CA PHE A 361 -18.50 11.46 -10.79
C PHE A 361 -18.75 12.84 -11.39
N ASN A 362 -19.15 12.90 -12.66
CA ASN A 362 -19.44 14.15 -13.34
C ASN A 362 -20.42 13.89 -14.51
N SER A 363 -21.58 14.49 -14.45
CA SER A 363 -22.68 14.29 -15.44
C SER A 363 -22.57 15.12 -16.72
N LYS A 364 -21.55 16.00 -16.85
CA LYS A 364 -21.34 16.80 -18.06
C LYS A 364 -21.03 15.89 -19.25
N ALA A 365 -21.76 16.04 -20.37
CA ALA A 365 -21.68 15.13 -21.51
C ALA A 365 -20.26 14.97 -22.07
N GLU A 366 -19.51 16.06 -22.18
CA GLU A 366 -18.11 16.05 -22.66
C GLU A 366 -17.20 15.26 -21.72
N VAL A 367 -17.36 15.42 -20.41
CA VAL A 367 -16.60 14.70 -19.38
C VAL A 367 -16.91 13.20 -19.43
N VAL A 368 -18.22 12.86 -19.56
CA VAL A 368 -18.66 11.46 -19.70
C VAL A 368 -18.07 10.83 -20.95
N SER A 369 -18.03 11.56 -22.06
CA SER A 369 -17.43 11.09 -23.32
C SER A 369 -15.94 10.76 -23.14
N TYR A 370 -15.16 11.66 -22.56
CA TYR A 370 -13.73 11.40 -22.29
C TYR A 370 -13.51 10.24 -21.31
N GLY A 371 -14.20 10.22 -20.18
CA GLY A 371 -14.04 9.19 -19.17
C GLY A 371 -14.45 7.80 -19.68
N ALA A 372 -15.55 7.70 -20.40
CA ALA A 372 -15.99 6.44 -21.01
C ALA A 372 -15.04 5.96 -22.11
N LEU A 373 -14.51 6.86 -22.92
CA LEU A 373 -13.49 6.55 -23.92
C LEU A 373 -12.24 5.96 -23.23
N LEU A 374 -11.73 6.61 -22.20
CA LEU A 374 -10.55 6.18 -21.46
C LEU A 374 -10.77 4.82 -20.79
N LEU A 375 -11.92 4.63 -20.13
CA LEU A 375 -12.25 3.33 -19.52
C LEU A 375 -12.27 2.20 -20.56
N ARG A 376 -12.92 2.41 -21.69
CA ARG A 376 -13.01 1.41 -22.76
C ARG A 376 -11.68 1.16 -23.46
N LEU A 377 -10.84 2.20 -23.58
CA LEU A 377 -9.55 2.11 -24.25
C LEU A 377 -8.50 1.40 -23.37
N LEU A 378 -8.41 1.75 -22.08
CA LEU A 378 -7.32 1.33 -21.22
C LEU A 378 -7.61 0.02 -20.46
N SER A 379 -8.88 -0.21 -20.07
CA SER A 379 -9.24 -1.37 -19.23
C SER A 379 -8.90 -2.74 -19.84
N PRO A 380 -9.04 -2.99 -21.16
CA PRO A 380 -8.66 -4.29 -21.74
C PRO A 380 -7.19 -4.67 -21.49
N PHE A 381 -6.33 -3.71 -21.26
CA PHE A 381 -4.91 -3.92 -21.02
C PHE A 381 -4.54 -4.18 -19.55
N TYR A 382 -5.50 -4.22 -18.64
CA TYR A 382 -5.26 -4.54 -17.21
C TYR A 382 -4.65 -5.92 -16.99
N PHE A 383 -4.73 -6.83 -17.94
CA PHE A 383 -4.03 -8.12 -17.87
C PHE A 383 -2.50 -7.96 -17.85
N PHE A 384 -1.95 -6.95 -18.51
CA PHE A 384 -0.53 -6.62 -18.40
C PHE A 384 -0.21 -6.05 -17.01
N PHE A 385 -1.10 -5.26 -16.45
CA PHE A 385 -0.96 -4.78 -15.07
C PHE A 385 -0.96 -5.96 -14.08
N CYS A 386 -1.82 -6.96 -14.25
CA CYS A 386 -1.82 -8.18 -13.42
C CYS A 386 -0.46 -8.90 -13.48
N ILE A 387 0.08 -9.13 -14.68
CA ILE A 387 1.38 -9.79 -14.86
C ILE A 387 2.46 -9.03 -14.11
N ASN A 388 2.55 -7.73 -14.34
CA ASN A 388 3.51 -6.85 -13.70
C ASN A 388 3.41 -6.90 -12.17
N GLN A 389 2.22 -6.72 -11.60
CA GLN A 389 2.02 -6.70 -10.16
C GLN A 389 2.34 -8.04 -9.49
N ILE A 390 1.86 -9.15 -10.06
CA ILE A 390 2.04 -10.48 -9.46
C ILE A 390 3.50 -10.93 -9.52
N TYR A 391 4.19 -10.76 -10.64
CA TYR A 391 5.59 -11.17 -10.73
C TYR A 391 6.53 -10.24 -9.94
N SER A 392 6.26 -8.93 -9.90
CA SER A 392 7.01 -8.02 -9.04
C SER A 392 6.84 -8.36 -7.56
N ALA A 393 5.62 -8.71 -7.14
CA ALA A 393 5.31 -9.16 -5.79
C ALA A 393 6.02 -10.48 -5.45
N ALA A 394 6.06 -11.42 -6.39
CA ALA A 394 6.75 -12.69 -6.26
C ALA A 394 8.27 -12.50 -6.09
N LEU A 395 8.90 -11.69 -6.92
CA LEU A 395 10.33 -11.36 -6.82
C LEU A 395 10.65 -10.66 -5.49
N ARG A 396 9.78 -9.75 -5.05
CA ARG A 396 9.92 -9.09 -3.75
C ARG A 396 9.83 -10.10 -2.60
N GLY A 397 8.86 -11.00 -2.64
CA GLY A 397 8.71 -12.10 -1.66
C GLY A 397 9.92 -13.03 -1.63
N ALA A 398 10.59 -13.19 -2.77
CA ALA A 398 11.86 -13.93 -2.87
C ALA A 398 13.06 -13.15 -2.31
N GLY A 399 12.90 -11.90 -1.89
CA GLY A 399 13.97 -11.04 -1.38
C GLY A 399 14.60 -10.12 -2.43
N ASN A 400 14.17 -10.21 -3.68
CA ASN A 400 14.69 -9.39 -4.78
C ASN A 400 13.73 -8.24 -5.11
N SER A 401 13.88 -7.11 -4.46
CA SER A 401 13.11 -5.89 -4.78
C SER A 401 13.84 -4.96 -5.75
N GLN A 402 15.15 -5.13 -5.93
CA GLN A 402 15.96 -4.24 -6.77
C GLN A 402 15.59 -4.39 -8.26
N VAL A 403 15.47 -5.60 -8.74
CA VAL A 403 15.18 -5.84 -10.15
C VAL A 403 13.79 -5.34 -10.55
N PRO A 404 12.69 -5.64 -9.81
CA PRO A 404 11.39 -5.02 -10.08
C PRO A 404 11.45 -3.48 -10.08
N MET A 405 12.21 -2.87 -9.16
CA MET A 405 12.39 -1.42 -9.13
C MET A 405 13.02 -0.90 -10.42
N TRP A 406 14.12 -1.52 -10.91
CA TRP A 406 14.79 -1.09 -12.14
C TRP A 406 13.94 -1.32 -13.39
N ILE A 407 13.21 -2.44 -13.45
CA ILE A 407 12.28 -2.72 -14.55
C ILE A 407 11.17 -1.66 -14.59
N MET A 408 10.57 -1.32 -13.43
CA MET A 408 9.53 -0.29 -13.37
C MET A 408 10.06 1.10 -13.69
N LEU A 409 11.25 1.44 -13.21
CA LEU A 409 11.91 2.71 -13.56
C LEU A 409 12.12 2.79 -15.08
N GLY A 410 12.67 1.76 -15.69
CA GLY A 410 12.89 1.69 -17.13
C GLY A 410 11.60 1.79 -17.94
N SER A 411 10.54 1.12 -17.50
CA SER A 411 9.27 1.06 -18.23
C SER A 411 8.40 2.31 -18.02
N PHE A 412 8.28 2.83 -16.79
CA PHE A 412 7.33 3.90 -16.48
C PHE A 412 7.96 5.29 -16.49
N VAL A 413 9.25 5.41 -16.19
CA VAL A 413 9.93 6.70 -16.24
C VAL A 413 10.65 6.88 -17.57
N VAL A 414 11.52 5.92 -17.97
CA VAL A 414 12.30 6.10 -19.19
C VAL A 414 11.44 5.87 -20.43
N PHE A 415 10.95 4.64 -20.63
CA PHE A 415 10.23 4.29 -21.86
C PHE A 415 8.94 5.10 -22.02
N ARG A 416 8.09 5.22 -20.99
CA ARG A 416 6.82 5.92 -21.11
C ARG A 416 7.00 7.41 -21.38
N GLN A 417 8.01 8.07 -20.82
CA GLN A 417 8.28 9.49 -21.09
C GLN A 417 8.83 9.70 -22.50
N ILE A 418 9.69 8.80 -22.97
CA ILE A 418 10.17 8.83 -24.38
C ILE A 418 8.99 8.62 -25.32
N TYR A 419 8.12 7.63 -25.04
CA TYR A 419 6.90 7.39 -25.81
C TYR A 419 6.02 8.64 -25.89
N LEU A 420 5.71 9.27 -24.75
CA LEU A 420 4.89 10.47 -24.69
C LEU A 420 5.50 11.62 -25.49
N TYR A 421 6.81 11.84 -25.36
CA TYR A 421 7.50 12.87 -26.09
C TYR A 421 7.43 12.66 -27.61
N ILE A 422 7.72 11.44 -28.06
CA ILE A 422 7.69 11.11 -29.50
C ILE A 422 6.26 11.21 -30.04
N VAL A 423 5.28 10.64 -29.33
CA VAL A 423 3.88 10.65 -29.79
C VAL A 423 3.34 12.08 -29.85
N ALA A 424 3.54 12.87 -28.83
CA ALA A 424 3.01 14.23 -28.78
C ALA A 424 3.66 15.16 -29.82
N ASN A 425 4.93 14.98 -30.14
CA ASN A 425 5.67 15.93 -30.99
C ASN A 425 5.90 15.43 -32.43
N CYS A 426 5.91 14.10 -32.65
CA CYS A 426 6.31 13.53 -33.96
C CYS A 426 5.22 12.70 -34.63
N VAL A 427 4.16 12.28 -33.91
CA VAL A 427 3.12 11.40 -34.45
C VAL A 427 1.76 12.08 -34.44
N SER A 428 1.13 12.21 -33.28
CA SER A 428 -0.20 12.80 -33.12
C SER A 428 -0.40 13.22 -31.67
N ASN A 429 -0.65 14.51 -31.45
CA ASN A 429 -0.99 15.01 -30.12
C ASN A 429 -2.52 14.93 -29.89
N GLU A 430 -3.02 13.71 -29.82
CA GLU A 430 -4.43 13.38 -29.53
C GLU A 430 -4.54 12.57 -28.24
N ILE A 431 -5.72 12.57 -27.63
CA ILE A 431 -5.94 11.91 -26.33
C ILE A 431 -5.72 10.40 -26.40
N ILE A 432 -6.09 9.75 -27.49
CA ILE A 432 -5.98 8.29 -27.62
C ILE A 432 -4.49 7.84 -27.63
N PRO A 433 -3.63 8.34 -28.53
CA PRO A 433 -2.20 8.00 -28.52
C PRO A 433 -1.51 8.37 -27.18
N ILE A 434 -1.86 9.48 -26.58
CA ILE A 434 -1.29 9.89 -25.27
C ILE A 434 -1.72 8.95 -24.15
N ALA A 435 -3.01 8.60 -24.06
CA ALA A 435 -3.53 7.66 -23.06
C ALA A 435 -2.92 6.26 -23.22
N MET A 436 -2.63 5.82 -24.45
CA MET A 436 -1.98 4.54 -24.74
C MET A 436 -0.57 4.41 -24.16
N SER A 437 0.01 5.47 -23.63
CA SER A 437 1.27 5.43 -22.88
C SER A 437 1.18 4.52 -21.64
N TYR A 438 0.00 4.37 -21.04
CA TYR A 438 -0.22 3.44 -19.91
C TYR A 438 -0.12 1.97 -20.34
N PRO A 439 -0.94 1.50 -21.30
CA PRO A 439 -0.82 0.14 -21.82
C PRO A 439 0.57 -0.18 -22.37
N ALA A 440 1.20 0.76 -23.09
CA ALA A 440 2.55 0.56 -23.61
C ALA A 440 3.56 0.36 -22.47
N GLY A 441 3.51 1.18 -21.43
CA GLY A 441 4.35 1.02 -20.24
C GLY A 441 4.08 -0.31 -19.51
N TRP A 442 2.82 -0.69 -19.33
CA TRP A 442 2.46 -1.99 -18.72
C TRP A 442 2.95 -3.17 -19.55
N PHE A 443 2.84 -3.10 -20.88
CA PHE A 443 3.33 -4.13 -21.77
C PHE A 443 4.84 -4.32 -21.67
N VAL A 444 5.62 -3.24 -21.79
CA VAL A 444 7.09 -3.29 -21.67
C VAL A 444 7.52 -3.82 -20.32
N CYS A 445 6.90 -3.33 -19.23
CA CYS A 445 7.18 -3.79 -17.89
C CYS A 445 6.86 -5.28 -17.71
N SER A 446 5.72 -5.74 -18.23
CA SER A 446 5.31 -7.15 -18.16
C SER A 446 6.25 -8.07 -18.91
N VAL A 447 6.64 -7.69 -20.12
CA VAL A 447 7.59 -8.48 -20.95
C VAL A 447 8.94 -8.56 -20.23
N ALA A 448 9.48 -7.43 -19.77
CA ALA A 448 10.76 -7.41 -19.08
C ALA A 448 10.74 -8.24 -17.79
N THR A 449 9.66 -8.13 -17.00
CA THR A 449 9.49 -8.89 -15.75
C THR A 449 9.36 -10.39 -16.02
N LEU A 450 8.58 -10.79 -17.05
CA LEU A 450 8.42 -12.20 -17.44
C LEU A 450 9.74 -12.80 -17.92
N ILE A 451 10.48 -12.08 -18.76
CA ILE A 451 11.81 -12.52 -19.24
C ILE A 451 12.73 -12.74 -18.05
N TYR A 452 12.82 -11.74 -17.16
CA TYR A 452 13.66 -11.87 -15.98
C TYR A 452 13.24 -13.05 -15.10
N TYR A 453 11.94 -13.18 -14.78
CA TYR A 453 11.41 -14.28 -13.96
C TYR A 453 11.69 -15.66 -14.54
N ARG A 454 11.67 -15.80 -15.88
CA ARG A 454 11.95 -17.07 -16.55
C ARG A 454 13.41 -17.52 -16.44
N PHE A 455 14.34 -16.57 -16.47
CA PHE A 455 15.78 -16.86 -16.49
C PHE A 455 16.46 -16.71 -15.13
N CYS A 456 15.82 -16.04 -14.15
CA CYS A 456 16.42 -15.90 -12.84
C CYS A 456 16.34 -17.20 -12.03
N LYS A 457 17.35 -17.40 -11.17
CA LYS A 457 17.24 -18.35 -10.06
C LYS A 457 16.34 -17.72 -9.01
N PHE A 458 15.09 -18.20 -8.91
CA PHE A 458 14.06 -17.59 -8.09
C PHE A 458 14.38 -17.54 -6.60
N ASP A 459 15.20 -18.47 -6.12
CA ASP A 459 15.68 -18.62 -4.75
C ASP A 459 17.05 -17.99 -4.46
N SER A 460 17.70 -17.39 -5.47
CA SER A 460 19.06 -16.82 -5.33
C SER A 460 19.16 -15.65 -4.35
N HIS A 461 18.04 -15.00 -4.03
CA HIS A 461 17.96 -13.88 -3.09
C HIS A 461 17.28 -14.26 -1.77
N ARG A 462 17.12 -15.55 -1.53
CA ARG A 462 16.59 -16.06 -0.27
C ARG A 462 17.42 -15.50 0.89
N LEU A 463 16.73 -14.94 1.90
CA LEU A 463 17.37 -14.26 3.02
C LEU A 463 17.77 -15.21 4.15
N VAL A 464 17.26 -16.43 4.12
CA VAL A 464 17.55 -17.49 5.07
C VAL A 464 18.73 -18.28 4.55
N GLU A 465 19.84 -18.28 5.28
CA GLU A 465 21.00 -19.12 4.98
C GLU A 465 20.69 -20.58 5.31
N ASP A 466 21.08 -21.49 4.44
CA ASP A 466 21.03 -22.92 4.73
C ASP A 466 22.03 -23.24 5.86
N VAL A 467 21.58 -23.96 6.86
CA VAL A 467 22.41 -24.39 8.02
C VAL A 467 23.24 -25.58 7.64
#